data_e3043ca5b06c276b0e27ab257ab94e9d
#
_entry.id   e3043ca5b06c276b0e27ab257ab94e9d
#
_cell.length_a   1.000
_cell.length_b   1.000
_cell.length_c   1.000
_cell.angle_alpha   90.00
_cell.angle_beta   90.00
_cell.angle_gamma   90.00
#
_symmetry.space_group_name_H-M   'P 1'
#
loop_
_entity.id
_entity.type
_entity.pdbx_description
1 polymer ?
#
loop_
_entity_poly.entity_id
_entity_poly.type
_entity_poly.pdbx_seq_one_letter_code
_entity_poly.pdbx_strand_id
1 'polypeptide(L)'
;MKERHAAECPLSCREAREWEIMVKNAVPVSEDERITVTWRKVIVCALVALVGFNLRSVILGVPPILPLIQHDLGFSYAATGLLTALPILVLACAAWPSGLLVERIGGRACVTIGLALLGAGAFLRALWPTALPLFFFTLLLSLGIAMSQTAVSPLVRSWFPAQIGLVIALFSDGLIIGEAVAAGATVPIMVQFLGRDAWRSTFVFWSVPVVGLLALWLWLAPAAHATAPVQLSSTADTTLSTISQSSTPPVKRARVSALHLGIMLGANSLIYFGMNGWIASYNQAIHQGGMTPLALATLNAAQLPASLGVTLFAQRIAGRRWPFIAAGVVCVIAIAGWVFTPAVLEPVWVTLLGGSSALVFTLGIALPPLLASHEEVARLTGITISLTYAVAFVGPFLGGVLWDTFRLPAVAFLPVALASVTLIVLGALLPSRAAFGLAGEARHVEEANSSVLQEHER
;
A
#
# COMPACT_ATOMS: atom_id res chain seq x y z
N MET A 1 -29.07 10.72 67.27
CA MET A 1 -29.03 9.42 66.59
C MET A 1 -28.73 9.70 65.13
N LYS A 2 -27.47 9.80 64.79
CA LYS A 2 -26.92 10.01 63.41
C LYS A 2 -25.65 9.19 63.33
N GLU A 3 -25.70 8.09 62.64
CA GLU A 3 -24.49 7.35 62.28
C GLU A 3 -24.68 6.68 60.93
N ARG A 4 -23.61 6.88 60.09
CA ARG A 4 -23.08 6.03 59.05
C ARG A 4 -23.74 6.12 57.68
N HIS A 5 -22.94 6.68 56.75
CA HIS A 5 -22.39 5.92 55.60
C HIS A 5 -21.21 6.73 55.07
N ALA A 6 -19.99 6.33 55.48
CA ALA A 6 -18.78 6.68 54.78
C ALA A 6 -18.56 5.61 53.68
N ALA A 7 -18.68 5.98 52.45
CA ALA A 7 -18.31 5.13 51.29
C ALA A 7 -16.80 5.01 51.25
N GLU A 8 -16.29 3.79 51.32
CA GLU A 8 -14.88 3.44 51.23
C GLU A 8 -14.35 3.75 49.83
N CYS A 9 -13.33 4.62 49.76
CA CYS A 9 -12.56 4.87 48.56
C CYS A 9 -11.58 3.70 48.32
N PRO A 10 -11.59 2.98 47.20
CA PRO A 10 -10.84 1.72 47.01
C PRO A 10 -9.35 1.88 46.65
N LEU A 11 -8.80 3.07 46.62
CA LEU A 11 -7.37 3.30 46.49
C LEU A 11 -6.76 3.71 47.84
N SER A 12 -5.70 3.00 48.26
CA SER A 12 -5.02 3.32 49.52
C SER A 12 -4.45 4.75 49.42
N CYS A 13 -4.59 5.54 50.48
CA CYS A 13 -4.02 6.88 50.60
C CYS A 13 -2.50 6.95 50.33
N ARG A 14 -1.86 5.81 50.25
CA ARG A 14 -0.44 5.63 49.93
C ARG A 14 -0.20 5.72 48.42
N GLU A 15 -1.04 5.08 47.62
CA GLU A 15 -0.92 5.11 46.15
C GLU A 15 -1.26 6.50 45.57
N ALA A 16 -2.26 7.15 46.13
CA ALA A 16 -2.60 8.52 45.78
C ALA A 16 -1.44 9.50 46.11
N ARG A 17 -0.74 9.29 47.21
CA ARG A 17 0.43 10.11 47.58
C ARG A 17 1.65 9.81 46.73
N GLU A 18 1.87 8.57 46.35
CA GLU A 18 2.94 8.17 45.42
C GLU A 18 2.69 8.74 44.02
N TRP A 19 1.43 8.78 43.56
CA TRP A 19 1.03 9.44 42.32
C TRP A 19 1.26 10.96 42.38
N GLU A 20 0.90 11.63 43.45
CA GLU A 20 1.13 13.06 43.65
C GLU A 20 2.63 13.42 43.69
N ILE A 21 3.44 12.58 44.32
CA ILE A 21 4.91 12.74 44.30
C ILE A 21 5.50 12.49 42.93
N MET A 22 5.00 11.50 42.16
CA MET A 22 5.43 11.21 40.81
C MET A 22 5.08 12.34 39.84
N VAL A 23 3.89 12.92 39.95
CA VAL A 23 3.45 14.05 39.13
C VAL A 23 4.20 15.35 39.52
N LYS A 24 4.49 15.57 40.78
CA LYS A 24 5.28 16.73 41.25
C LYS A 24 6.76 16.66 40.91
N ASN A 25 7.32 15.46 40.79
CA ASN A 25 8.72 15.23 40.41
C ASN A 25 8.90 15.04 38.89
N ALA A 26 7.85 15.09 38.08
CA ALA A 26 7.97 15.17 36.64
C ALA A 26 8.63 16.51 36.29
N VAL A 27 9.94 16.45 36.01
CA VAL A 27 10.71 17.61 35.55
C VAL A 27 9.99 18.22 34.36
N PRO A 28 9.58 19.50 34.38
CA PRO A 28 8.94 20.10 33.23
C PRO A 28 9.95 20.11 32.08
N VAL A 29 9.67 19.34 31.03
CA VAL A 29 10.45 19.34 29.78
C VAL A 29 10.43 20.76 29.26
N SER A 30 11.60 21.38 29.10
CA SER A 30 11.73 22.75 28.62
C SER A 30 11.04 22.92 27.26
N GLU A 31 10.53 24.12 26.98
CA GLU A 31 9.87 24.39 25.69
C GLU A 31 10.78 24.09 24.51
N ASP A 32 12.08 24.37 24.62
CA ASP A 32 13.11 24.06 23.62
C ASP A 32 13.27 22.55 23.42
N GLU A 33 13.22 21.73 24.47
CA GLU A 33 13.25 20.26 24.38
C GLU A 33 11.98 19.70 23.71
N ARG A 34 10.82 20.27 23.98
CA ARG A 34 9.55 19.88 23.33
C ARG A 34 9.58 20.22 21.84
N ILE A 35 10.11 21.39 21.47
CA ILE A 35 10.24 21.82 20.08
C ILE A 35 11.21 20.89 19.33
N THR A 36 12.39 20.60 19.89
CA THR A 36 13.37 19.71 19.25
C THR A 36 12.87 18.28 19.08
N VAL A 37 12.17 17.72 20.07
CA VAL A 37 11.53 16.39 19.97
C VAL A 37 10.45 16.37 18.89
N THR A 38 9.68 17.46 18.75
CA THR A 38 8.63 17.57 17.73
C THR A 38 9.22 17.63 16.32
N TRP A 39 10.25 18.44 16.09
CA TRP A 39 10.92 18.54 14.79
C TRP A 39 11.59 17.24 14.36
N ARG A 40 12.24 16.51 15.28
CA ARG A 40 12.78 15.18 14.96
C ARG A 40 11.69 14.19 14.51
N LYS A 41 10.53 14.21 15.14
CA LYS A 41 9.40 13.36 14.72
C LYS A 41 8.93 13.73 13.31
N VAL A 42 8.79 15.02 13.01
CA VAL A 42 8.39 15.49 11.67
C VAL A 42 9.41 15.07 10.62
N ILE A 43 10.71 15.20 10.88
CA ILE A 43 11.77 14.76 9.95
C ILE A 43 11.68 13.26 9.69
N VAL A 44 11.49 12.44 10.73
CA VAL A 44 11.38 10.98 10.57
C VAL A 44 10.11 10.59 9.81
N CYS A 45 8.98 11.26 10.04
CA CYS A 45 7.76 11.08 9.25
C CYS A 45 7.99 11.42 7.77
N ALA A 46 8.68 12.54 7.50
CA ALA A 46 9.03 12.93 6.14
C ALA A 46 9.97 11.91 5.47
N LEU A 47 10.96 11.38 6.20
CA LEU A 47 11.82 10.31 5.70
C LEU A 47 11.03 9.06 5.31
N VAL A 48 10.07 8.64 6.15
CA VAL A 48 9.22 7.48 5.86
C VAL A 48 8.36 7.73 4.62
N ALA A 49 7.79 8.93 4.46
CA ALA A 49 7.04 9.30 3.26
C ALA A 49 7.95 9.33 2.01
N LEU A 50 9.18 9.85 2.12
CA LEU A 50 10.17 9.85 1.05
C LEU A 50 10.64 8.44 0.68
N VAL A 51 10.71 7.52 1.63
CA VAL A 51 10.94 6.10 1.32
C VAL A 51 9.83 5.60 0.42
N GLY A 52 8.54 5.79 0.80
CA GLY A 52 7.40 5.43 -0.06
C GLY A 52 7.51 6.01 -1.47
N PHE A 53 7.76 7.32 -1.57
CA PHE A 53 7.92 8.03 -2.84
C PHE A 53 8.96 7.36 -3.74
N ASN A 54 10.16 7.09 -3.20
CA ASN A 54 11.26 6.53 -3.99
C ASN A 54 11.05 5.05 -4.36
N LEU A 55 10.39 4.26 -3.52
CA LEU A 55 10.09 2.87 -3.86
C LEU A 55 9.21 2.75 -5.12
N ARG A 56 8.35 3.74 -5.37
CA ARG A 56 7.41 3.72 -6.50
C ARG A 56 7.86 4.54 -7.70
N SER A 57 8.55 5.66 -7.48
CA SER A 57 9.02 6.50 -8.60
C SER A 57 9.97 5.76 -9.55
N VAL A 58 10.86 4.92 -9.03
CA VAL A 58 11.80 4.12 -9.84
C VAL A 58 11.08 3.07 -10.71
N ILE A 59 9.94 2.51 -10.25
CA ILE A 59 9.15 1.56 -11.03
C ILE A 59 8.28 2.29 -12.05
N LEU A 60 7.53 3.29 -11.61
CA LEU A 60 6.52 3.97 -12.44
C LEU A 60 7.13 5.01 -13.40
N GLY A 61 8.42 5.29 -13.26
CA GLY A 61 9.18 6.01 -14.29
C GLY A 61 9.50 5.18 -15.53
N VAL A 62 9.32 3.84 -15.51
CA VAL A 62 9.61 2.94 -16.64
C VAL A 62 8.48 2.94 -17.69
N PRO A 63 7.18 2.76 -17.34
CA PRO A 63 6.09 2.68 -18.29
C PRO A 63 6.07 3.79 -19.36
N PRO A 64 6.30 5.08 -19.04
CA PRO A 64 6.27 6.15 -20.03
C PRO A 64 7.33 6.03 -21.13
N ILE A 65 8.45 5.37 -20.85
CA ILE A 65 9.60 5.22 -21.77
C ILE A 65 9.72 3.82 -22.37
N LEU A 66 8.78 2.92 -22.05
CA LEU A 66 8.77 1.56 -22.57
C LEU A 66 8.84 1.46 -24.10
N PRO A 67 8.10 2.28 -24.89
CA PRO A 67 8.21 2.23 -26.34
C PRO A 67 9.62 2.50 -26.85
N LEU A 68 10.37 3.40 -26.19
CA LEU A 68 11.77 3.70 -26.55
C LEU A 68 12.69 2.52 -26.25
N ILE A 69 12.55 1.93 -25.06
CA ILE A 69 13.31 0.74 -24.65
C ILE A 69 13.03 -0.43 -25.60
N GLN A 70 11.76 -0.63 -25.95
CA GLN A 70 11.32 -1.68 -26.86
C GLN A 70 11.96 -1.52 -28.26
N HIS A 71 11.94 -0.30 -28.78
CA HIS A 71 12.53 0.01 -30.08
C HIS A 71 14.05 -0.20 -30.10
N ASP A 72 14.77 0.37 -29.11
CA ASP A 72 16.23 0.33 -29.06
C ASP A 72 16.82 -1.06 -28.82
N LEU A 73 16.14 -1.87 -28.01
CA LEU A 73 16.60 -3.22 -27.66
C LEU A 73 15.95 -4.31 -28.52
N GLY A 74 15.04 -3.97 -29.43
CA GLY A 74 14.33 -4.91 -30.26
C GLY A 74 13.45 -5.89 -29.47
N PHE A 75 12.87 -5.44 -28.36
CA PHE A 75 12.07 -6.31 -27.50
C PHE A 75 10.75 -6.66 -28.16
N SER A 76 10.31 -7.93 -27.96
CA SER A 76 8.91 -8.31 -28.15
C SER A 76 8.02 -7.63 -27.10
N TYR A 77 6.73 -7.56 -27.37
CA TYR A 77 5.77 -7.06 -26.36
C TYR A 77 5.75 -7.93 -25.11
N ALA A 78 5.95 -9.26 -25.24
CA ALA A 78 6.10 -10.15 -24.10
C ALA A 78 7.30 -9.79 -23.22
N ALA A 79 8.48 -9.50 -23.83
CA ALA A 79 9.67 -9.06 -23.08
C ALA A 79 9.45 -7.71 -22.41
N THR A 80 8.76 -6.78 -23.09
CA THR A 80 8.38 -5.47 -22.55
C THR A 80 7.42 -5.61 -21.36
N GLY A 81 6.41 -6.45 -21.50
CA GLY A 81 5.47 -6.77 -20.41
C GLY A 81 6.15 -7.46 -19.22
N LEU A 82 7.10 -8.37 -19.49
CA LEU A 82 7.91 -9.00 -18.44
C LEU A 82 8.75 -7.96 -17.67
N LEU A 83 9.34 -6.99 -18.35
CA LEU A 83 10.15 -5.94 -17.71
C LEU A 83 9.33 -5.15 -16.67
N THR A 84 8.10 -4.81 -16.98
CA THR A 84 7.19 -4.11 -16.04
C THR A 84 6.57 -5.02 -15.00
N ALA A 85 6.36 -6.29 -15.31
CA ALA A 85 5.81 -7.29 -14.39
C ALA A 85 6.83 -7.80 -13.38
N LEU A 86 8.13 -7.78 -13.72
CA LEU A 86 9.20 -8.35 -12.91
C LEU A 86 9.26 -7.80 -11.47
N PRO A 87 9.16 -6.48 -11.22
CA PRO A 87 9.10 -5.94 -9.86
C PRO A 87 7.93 -6.52 -9.05
N ILE A 88 6.79 -6.75 -9.69
CA ILE A 88 5.58 -7.28 -9.05
C ILE A 88 5.80 -8.73 -8.63
N LEU A 89 6.44 -9.53 -9.50
CA LEU A 89 6.79 -10.92 -9.19
C LEU A 89 7.77 -11.02 -8.03
N VAL A 90 8.78 -10.16 -8.01
CA VAL A 90 9.75 -10.13 -6.91
C VAL A 90 9.07 -9.74 -5.59
N LEU A 91 8.14 -8.79 -5.60
CA LEU A 91 7.33 -8.45 -4.42
C LEU A 91 6.52 -9.64 -3.92
N ALA A 92 5.93 -10.44 -4.83
CA ALA A 92 5.18 -11.64 -4.44
C ALA A 92 6.07 -12.68 -3.74
N CYS A 93 7.28 -12.91 -4.26
CA CYS A 93 8.19 -13.95 -3.78
C CYS A 93 9.07 -13.50 -2.60
N ALA A 94 9.50 -12.25 -2.60
CA ALA A 94 10.49 -11.74 -1.65
C ALA A 94 9.88 -11.15 -0.36
N ALA A 95 8.57 -10.89 -0.31
CA ALA A 95 7.93 -10.29 0.87
C ALA A 95 8.15 -11.15 2.14
N TRP A 96 7.93 -12.46 2.05
CA TRP A 96 8.12 -13.37 3.17
C TRP A 96 9.59 -13.52 3.62
N PRO A 97 10.58 -13.78 2.72
CA PRO A 97 11.99 -13.79 3.10
C PRO A 97 12.46 -12.46 3.67
N SER A 98 11.96 -11.33 3.15
CA SER A 98 12.27 -10.00 3.68
C SER A 98 11.77 -9.83 5.12
N GLY A 99 10.58 -10.35 5.45
CA GLY A 99 10.06 -10.37 6.82
C GLY A 99 11.00 -11.09 7.80
N LEU A 100 11.47 -12.29 7.43
CA LEU A 100 12.45 -13.04 8.23
C LEU A 100 13.78 -12.29 8.38
N LEU A 101 14.19 -11.56 7.34
CA LEU A 101 15.40 -10.75 7.42
C LEU A 101 15.23 -9.57 8.37
N VAL A 102 14.06 -8.91 8.36
CA VAL A 102 13.74 -7.83 9.31
C VAL A 102 13.83 -8.30 10.75
N GLU A 103 13.38 -9.52 11.04
CA GLU A 103 13.48 -10.11 12.38
C GLU A 103 14.95 -10.35 12.81
N ARG A 104 15.83 -10.70 11.87
CA ARG A 104 17.24 -11.02 12.15
C ARG A 104 18.14 -9.80 12.27
N ILE A 105 18.05 -8.86 11.32
CA ILE A 105 18.97 -7.71 11.23
C ILE A 105 18.35 -6.39 11.67
N GLY A 106 17.03 -6.38 11.94
CA GLY A 106 16.28 -5.20 12.32
C GLY A 106 15.79 -4.36 11.14
N GLY A 107 14.69 -3.65 11.33
CA GLY A 107 14.02 -2.90 10.26
C GLY A 107 14.88 -1.79 9.67
N ARG A 108 15.66 -1.03 10.48
CA ARG A 108 16.54 0.04 9.98
C ARG A 108 17.60 -0.48 9.01
N ALA A 109 18.29 -1.57 9.37
CA ALA A 109 19.30 -2.17 8.51
C ALA A 109 18.66 -2.72 7.23
N CYS A 110 17.49 -3.32 7.33
CA CYS A 110 16.73 -3.84 6.18
C CYS A 110 16.36 -2.73 5.19
N VAL A 111 15.85 -1.58 5.66
CA VAL A 111 15.58 -0.41 4.80
C VAL A 111 16.88 0.14 4.20
N THR A 112 17.97 0.22 4.98
CA THR A 112 19.27 0.70 4.48
C THR A 112 19.77 -0.16 3.32
N ILE A 113 19.79 -1.48 3.49
CA ILE A 113 20.20 -2.42 2.44
C ILE A 113 19.23 -2.34 1.26
N GLY A 114 17.92 -2.27 1.53
CA GLY A 114 16.89 -2.14 0.50
C GLY A 114 17.06 -0.88 -0.35
N LEU A 115 17.29 0.29 0.26
CA LEU A 115 17.58 1.53 -0.47
C LEU A 115 18.89 1.49 -1.25
N ALA A 116 19.93 0.83 -0.70
CA ALA A 116 21.20 0.63 -1.40
C ALA A 116 21.01 -0.25 -2.66
N LEU A 117 20.30 -1.37 -2.54
CA LEU A 117 19.98 -2.25 -3.67
C LEU A 117 19.08 -1.54 -4.70
N LEU A 118 18.10 -0.76 -4.24
CA LEU A 118 17.23 0.03 -5.10
C LEU A 118 18.03 1.07 -5.89
N GLY A 119 18.86 1.88 -5.21
CA GLY A 119 19.68 2.91 -5.85
C GLY A 119 20.73 2.32 -6.80
N ALA A 120 21.45 1.29 -6.36
CA ALA A 120 22.43 0.60 -7.18
C ALA A 120 21.78 -0.05 -8.42
N GLY A 121 20.70 -0.79 -8.24
CA GLY A 121 19.97 -1.41 -9.34
C GLY A 121 19.40 -0.38 -10.32
N ALA A 122 18.82 0.71 -9.80
CA ALA A 122 18.29 1.80 -10.64
C ALA A 122 19.39 2.49 -11.47
N PHE A 123 20.57 2.71 -10.90
CA PHE A 123 21.69 3.32 -11.58
C PHE A 123 22.37 2.35 -12.58
N LEU A 124 22.69 1.13 -12.11
CA LEU A 124 23.45 0.17 -12.91
C LEU A 124 22.71 -0.30 -14.16
N ARG A 125 21.36 -0.39 -14.12
CA ARG A 125 20.58 -0.74 -15.33
C ARG A 125 20.71 0.29 -16.47
N ALA A 126 21.17 1.52 -16.17
CA ALA A 126 21.42 2.55 -17.18
C ALA A 126 22.74 2.39 -17.92
N LEU A 127 23.72 1.64 -17.35
CA LEU A 127 25.08 1.60 -17.88
C LEU A 127 25.20 0.77 -19.17
N TRP A 128 24.41 -0.29 -19.30
CA TRP A 128 24.50 -1.20 -20.45
C TRP A 128 23.19 -1.20 -21.24
N PRO A 129 23.23 -0.92 -22.56
CA PRO A 129 22.06 -0.95 -23.42
C PRO A 129 21.80 -2.38 -23.92
N THR A 130 21.68 -3.35 -23.05
CA THR A 130 21.44 -4.75 -23.39
C THR A 130 20.37 -5.36 -22.46
N ALA A 131 19.67 -6.37 -22.95
CA ALA A 131 18.55 -6.99 -22.25
C ALA A 131 18.96 -7.59 -20.89
N LEU A 132 20.02 -8.37 -20.85
CA LEU A 132 20.41 -9.14 -19.67
C LEU A 132 20.70 -8.25 -18.45
N PRO A 133 21.58 -7.23 -18.51
CA PRO A 133 21.80 -6.30 -17.41
C PRO A 133 20.50 -5.55 -17.01
N LEU A 134 19.67 -5.14 -17.98
CA LEU A 134 18.42 -4.45 -17.70
C LEU A 134 17.49 -5.29 -16.82
N PHE A 135 17.27 -6.55 -17.15
CA PHE A 135 16.47 -7.48 -16.35
C PHE A 135 17.12 -7.80 -15.01
N PHE A 136 18.43 -8.09 -14.99
CA PHE A 136 19.17 -8.42 -13.78
C PHE A 136 19.12 -7.28 -12.75
N PHE A 137 19.41 -6.05 -13.15
CA PHE A 137 19.38 -4.91 -12.26
C PHE A 137 17.94 -4.50 -11.88
N THR A 138 16.95 -4.82 -12.73
CA THR A 138 15.55 -4.69 -12.37
C THR A 138 15.15 -5.69 -11.27
N LEU A 139 15.65 -6.92 -11.29
CA LEU A 139 15.50 -7.88 -10.18
C LEU A 139 16.13 -7.34 -8.89
N LEU A 140 17.36 -6.80 -8.99
CA LEU A 140 18.10 -6.29 -7.84
C LEU A 140 17.37 -5.12 -7.16
N LEU A 141 16.92 -4.12 -7.93
CA LEU A 141 16.17 -3.00 -7.39
C LEU A 141 14.82 -3.44 -6.80
N SER A 142 14.17 -4.42 -7.41
CA SER A 142 12.88 -4.96 -6.94
C SER A 142 13.01 -5.68 -5.60
N LEU A 143 14.13 -6.40 -5.39
CA LEU A 143 14.47 -6.97 -4.10
C LEU A 143 14.65 -5.88 -3.04
N GLY A 144 15.34 -4.78 -3.39
CA GLY A 144 15.48 -3.60 -2.52
C GLY A 144 14.13 -2.99 -2.13
N ILE A 145 13.17 -2.94 -3.06
CA ILE A 145 11.79 -2.48 -2.79
C ILE A 145 11.10 -3.42 -1.81
N ALA A 146 11.13 -4.73 -2.06
CA ALA A 146 10.48 -5.72 -1.21
C ALA A 146 11.00 -5.66 0.23
N MET A 147 12.32 -5.55 0.41
CA MET A 147 12.98 -5.42 1.71
C MET A 147 12.54 -4.13 2.43
N SER A 148 12.60 -2.99 1.75
CA SER A 148 12.25 -1.69 2.34
C SER A 148 10.78 -1.63 2.71
N GLN A 149 9.89 -2.04 1.82
CA GLN A 149 8.43 -2.00 2.02
C GLN A 149 8.01 -2.89 3.21
N THR A 150 8.59 -4.08 3.34
CA THR A 150 8.30 -5.00 4.44
C THR A 150 8.81 -4.47 5.78
N ALA A 151 9.95 -3.77 5.79
CA ALA A 151 10.58 -3.25 7.00
C ALA A 151 9.90 -2.00 7.58
N VAL A 152 9.16 -1.22 6.78
CA VAL A 152 8.55 0.05 7.21
C VAL A 152 7.54 -0.16 8.34
N SER A 153 6.64 -1.14 8.25
CA SER A 153 5.58 -1.34 9.25
C SER A 153 6.11 -1.64 10.66
N PRO A 154 7.08 -2.58 10.86
CA PRO A 154 7.71 -2.80 12.15
C PRO A 154 8.47 -1.57 12.67
N LEU A 155 9.16 -0.83 11.79
CA LEU A 155 9.87 0.39 12.17
C LEU A 155 8.92 1.48 12.67
N VAL A 156 7.84 1.73 11.94
CA VAL A 156 6.83 2.72 12.34
C VAL A 156 6.22 2.36 13.69
N ARG A 157 5.94 1.08 13.93
CA ARG A 157 5.45 0.60 15.22
C ARG A 157 6.44 0.88 16.36
N SER A 158 7.74 0.71 16.12
CA SER A 158 8.78 0.96 17.12
C SER A 158 9.04 2.45 17.38
N TRP A 159 8.98 3.29 16.32
CA TRP A 159 9.29 4.72 16.42
C TRP A 159 8.08 5.58 16.82
N PHE A 160 6.88 5.18 16.42
CA PHE A 160 5.63 5.95 16.60
C PHE A 160 4.49 5.09 17.16
N PRO A 161 4.62 4.47 18.34
CA PRO A 161 3.59 3.56 18.88
C PRO A 161 2.21 4.24 19.05
N ALA A 162 2.18 5.55 19.34
CA ALA A 162 0.94 6.31 19.48
C ALA A 162 0.35 6.85 18.16
N GLN A 163 1.09 6.79 17.05
CA GLN A 163 0.71 7.42 15.78
C GLN A 163 0.93 6.50 14.57
N ILE A 164 0.88 5.18 14.78
CA ILE A 164 1.17 4.17 13.74
C ILE A 164 0.34 4.42 12.48
N GLY A 165 -0.98 4.64 12.64
CA GLY A 165 -1.89 4.84 11.51
C GLY A 165 -1.53 6.07 10.66
N LEU A 166 -1.18 7.20 11.30
CA LEU A 166 -0.79 8.42 10.61
C LEU A 166 0.49 8.22 9.79
N VAL A 167 1.52 7.60 10.38
CA VAL A 167 2.82 7.44 9.70
C VAL A 167 2.75 6.41 8.58
N ILE A 168 1.95 5.35 8.75
CA ILE A 168 1.67 4.40 7.65
C ILE A 168 0.86 5.07 6.53
N ALA A 169 -0.09 5.95 6.85
CA ALA A 169 -0.80 6.72 5.83
C ALA A 169 0.15 7.63 5.05
N LEU A 170 1.06 8.38 5.72
CA LEU A 170 2.08 9.20 5.07
C LEU A 170 3.02 8.37 4.18
N PHE A 171 3.38 7.15 4.59
CA PHE A 171 4.13 6.24 3.75
C PHE A 171 3.35 5.84 2.49
N SER A 172 2.07 5.52 2.64
CA SER A 172 1.18 5.15 1.53
C SER A 172 0.94 6.32 0.58
N ASP A 173 0.75 7.52 1.10
CA ASP A 173 0.64 8.75 0.29
C ASP A 173 1.95 9.02 -0.47
N GLY A 174 3.09 8.78 0.19
CA GLY A 174 4.40 8.83 -0.48
C GLY A 174 4.50 7.87 -1.66
N LEU A 175 4.02 6.62 -1.52
CA LEU A 175 3.95 5.66 -2.63
C LEU A 175 3.11 6.22 -3.80
N ILE A 176 1.89 6.69 -3.54
CA ILE A 176 0.96 7.19 -4.56
C ILE A 176 1.50 8.46 -5.23
N ILE A 177 2.07 9.40 -4.46
CA ILE A 177 2.69 10.62 -5.02
C ILE A 177 3.89 10.25 -5.89
N GLY A 178 4.73 9.30 -5.45
CA GLY A 178 5.85 8.79 -6.23
C GLY A 178 5.42 8.18 -7.57
N GLU A 179 4.34 7.41 -7.57
CA GLU A 179 3.71 6.83 -8.76
C GLU A 179 3.24 7.93 -9.73
N ALA A 180 2.43 8.88 -9.24
CA ALA A 180 1.85 9.93 -10.05
C ALA A 180 2.93 10.86 -10.65
N VAL A 181 3.91 11.28 -9.83
CA VAL A 181 4.99 12.15 -10.26
C VAL A 181 5.88 11.44 -11.28
N ALA A 182 6.30 10.21 -11.03
CA ALA A 182 7.17 9.50 -11.96
C ALA A 182 6.46 9.19 -13.26
N ALA A 183 5.23 8.71 -13.22
CA ALA A 183 4.46 8.37 -14.41
C ALA A 183 4.14 9.59 -15.28
N GLY A 184 3.83 10.74 -14.67
CA GLY A 184 3.48 11.96 -15.39
C GLY A 184 4.67 12.82 -15.81
N ALA A 185 5.70 12.91 -14.95
CA ALA A 185 6.82 13.83 -15.18
C ALA A 185 7.97 13.23 -15.99
N THR A 186 8.07 11.91 -16.13
CA THR A 186 9.21 11.25 -16.79
C THR A 186 9.39 11.71 -18.24
N VAL A 187 8.34 11.71 -19.05
CA VAL A 187 8.45 12.13 -20.46
C VAL A 187 8.75 13.63 -20.61
N PRO A 188 8.04 14.55 -19.91
CA PRO A 188 8.40 15.97 -19.93
C PRO A 188 9.84 16.25 -19.51
N ILE A 189 10.32 15.61 -18.43
CA ILE A 189 11.72 15.75 -17.96
C ILE A 189 12.70 15.24 -19.02
N MET A 190 12.42 14.07 -19.60
CA MET A 190 13.27 13.48 -20.63
C MET A 190 13.38 14.41 -21.84
N VAL A 191 12.26 14.89 -22.36
CA VAL A 191 12.24 15.74 -23.57
C VAL A 191 12.90 17.09 -23.32
N GLN A 192 12.72 17.68 -22.12
CA GLN A 192 13.18 19.04 -21.84
C GLN A 192 14.65 19.09 -21.39
N PHE A 193 15.12 18.11 -20.62
CA PHE A 193 16.43 18.17 -19.96
C PHE A 193 17.41 17.07 -20.38
N LEU A 194 16.93 15.89 -20.80
CA LEU A 194 17.77 14.71 -21.02
C LEU A 194 17.96 14.36 -22.50
N GLY A 195 17.08 14.85 -23.39
CA GLY A 195 17.04 14.49 -24.80
C GLY A 195 15.92 13.50 -25.11
N ARG A 196 15.41 13.54 -26.34
CA ARG A 196 14.21 12.81 -26.74
C ARG A 196 14.32 11.29 -26.64
N ASP A 197 15.51 10.74 -26.84
CA ASP A 197 15.79 9.29 -26.86
C ASP A 197 16.60 8.83 -25.64
N ALA A 198 16.68 9.65 -24.60
CA ALA A 198 17.54 9.44 -23.45
C ALA A 198 16.91 8.57 -22.36
N TRP A 199 16.31 7.42 -22.72
CA TRP A 199 15.70 6.51 -21.72
C TRP A 199 16.71 6.04 -20.66
N ARG A 200 17.98 5.87 -20.99
CA ARG A 200 19.04 5.51 -20.03
C ARG A 200 19.30 6.64 -19.04
N SER A 201 19.40 7.88 -19.50
CA SER A 201 19.56 9.05 -18.63
C SER A 201 18.37 9.23 -17.69
N THR A 202 17.17 8.81 -18.09
CA THR A 202 15.99 8.78 -17.23
C THR A 202 16.15 7.82 -16.05
N PHE A 203 16.78 6.68 -16.24
CA PHE A 203 17.10 5.78 -15.14
C PHE A 203 18.10 6.37 -14.15
N VAL A 204 19.15 7.04 -14.67
CA VAL A 204 20.09 7.80 -13.82
C VAL A 204 19.34 8.89 -13.06
N PHE A 205 18.49 9.68 -13.72
CA PHE A 205 17.71 10.74 -13.09
C PHE A 205 16.90 10.23 -11.89
N TRP A 206 16.13 9.15 -12.07
CA TRP A 206 15.33 8.57 -10.98
C TRP A 206 16.17 7.84 -9.92
N SER A 207 17.43 7.50 -10.17
CA SER A 207 18.33 6.94 -9.16
C SER A 207 18.88 8.00 -8.19
N VAL A 208 19.01 9.26 -8.61
CA VAL A 208 19.59 10.35 -7.81
C VAL A 208 18.79 10.61 -6.52
N PRO A 209 17.44 10.75 -6.55
CA PRO A 209 16.65 10.89 -5.32
C PRO A 209 16.80 9.73 -4.35
N VAL A 210 16.96 8.49 -4.86
CA VAL A 210 17.16 7.29 -4.03
C VAL A 210 18.50 7.35 -3.30
N VAL A 211 19.57 7.73 -4.00
CA VAL A 211 20.93 7.87 -3.39
C VAL A 211 20.92 8.99 -2.37
N GLY A 212 20.29 10.14 -2.69
CA GLY A 212 20.09 11.24 -1.75
C GLY A 212 19.30 10.82 -0.51
N LEU A 213 18.23 10.06 -0.70
CA LEU A 213 17.45 9.52 0.41
C LEU A 213 18.26 8.52 1.25
N LEU A 214 19.06 7.65 0.63
CA LEU A 214 19.93 6.73 1.37
C LEU A 214 20.92 7.51 2.26
N ALA A 215 21.52 8.57 1.75
CA ALA A 215 22.42 9.42 2.55
C ALA A 215 21.67 10.08 3.72
N LEU A 216 20.48 10.66 3.47
CA LEU A 216 19.63 11.23 4.51
C LEU A 216 19.17 10.17 5.52
N TRP A 217 18.83 8.98 5.07
CA TRP A 217 18.44 7.85 5.92
C TRP A 217 19.57 7.43 6.86
N LEU A 218 20.78 7.30 6.36
CA LEU A 218 21.95 6.94 7.18
C LEU A 218 22.23 7.98 8.26
N TRP A 219 22.00 9.25 7.95
CA TRP A 219 22.29 10.37 8.85
C TRP A 219 21.15 10.64 9.85
N LEU A 220 19.88 10.62 9.41
CA LEU A 220 18.74 11.09 10.20
C LEU A 220 17.89 9.97 10.81
N ALA A 221 17.90 8.76 10.25
CA ALA A 221 17.06 7.67 10.75
C ALA A 221 17.47 7.27 12.18
N PRO A 222 16.54 7.22 13.13
CA PRO A 222 16.84 6.84 14.51
C PRO A 222 17.50 5.46 14.58
N ALA A 223 18.45 5.27 15.48
CA ALA A 223 18.96 3.94 15.78
C ALA A 223 17.78 3.08 16.26
N ALA A 224 17.60 1.91 15.67
CA ALA A 224 16.64 0.96 16.20
C ALA A 224 17.16 0.54 17.60
N HIS A 225 16.41 0.91 18.63
CA HIS A 225 16.59 0.21 19.89
C HIS A 225 16.20 -1.23 19.58
N ALA A 226 17.14 -2.15 19.81
CA ALA A 226 16.83 -3.57 19.75
C ALA A 226 15.69 -3.78 20.76
N THR A 227 14.46 -3.83 20.25
CA THR A 227 13.36 -4.36 21.04
C THR A 227 13.74 -5.79 21.29
N ALA A 228 14.14 -6.08 22.53
CA ALA A 228 14.25 -7.44 23.00
C ALA A 228 12.98 -8.18 22.54
N PRO A 229 13.10 -9.43 22.08
CA PRO A 229 11.92 -10.19 21.73
C PRO A 229 10.93 -10.00 22.86
N VAL A 230 9.72 -9.53 22.53
CA VAL A 230 8.63 -9.44 23.50
C VAL A 230 8.41 -10.87 23.94
N GLN A 231 9.09 -11.26 25.00
CA GLN A 231 8.66 -12.38 25.82
C GLN A 231 7.29 -11.95 26.29
N LEU A 232 6.26 -12.55 25.72
CA LEU A 232 4.93 -12.59 26.27
C LEU A 232 5.10 -13.11 27.71
N SER A 233 5.25 -12.16 28.64
CA SER A 233 5.30 -12.49 30.06
C SER A 233 4.01 -13.21 30.38
N SER A 234 4.12 -14.48 30.68
CA SER A 234 3.01 -15.37 31.07
C SER A 234 2.35 -14.96 32.38
N THR A 235 2.57 -13.74 32.83
CA THR A 235 1.96 -13.18 34.05
C THR A 235 0.62 -12.49 33.81
N ALA A 236 0.18 -12.31 32.56
CA ALA A 236 -1.15 -11.76 32.24
C ALA A 236 -2.25 -12.83 32.22
N ASP A 237 -1.89 -14.11 32.19
CA ASP A 237 -2.87 -15.21 32.06
C ASP A 237 -3.63 -15.53 33.39
N THR A 238 -3.15 -15.04 34.53
CA THR A 238 -3.80 -15.40 35.82
C THR A 238 -4.89 -14.43 36.22
N THR A 239 -4.97 -13.22 35.67
CA THR A 239 -6.00 -12.23 36.05
C THR A 239 -7.12 -12.10 35.01
N LEU A 240 -6.95 -12.57 33.78
CA LEU A 240 -7.96 -12.54 32.70
C LEU A 240 -8.85 -13.80 32.65
N SER A 241 -8.45 -14.89 33.34
CA SER A 241 -9.23 -16.13 33.37
C SER A 241 -10.48 -16.05 34.28
N THR A 242 -10.62 -15.00 35.09
CA THR A 242 -11.75 -14.88 36.04
C THR A 242 -12.88 -13.97 35.55
N ILE A 243 -12.71 -13.23 34.43
CA ILE A 243 -13.73 -12.28 33.92
C ILE A 243 -14.39 -12.76 32.62
N SER A 244 -13.92 -13.82 31.99
CA SER A 244 -14.41 -14.26 30.67
C SER A 244 -15.18 -15.57 30.70
N GLN A 245 -16.22 -15.67 31.55
CA GLN A 245 -17.30 -16.67 31.41
C GLN A 245 -18.65 -16.00 31.16
N SER A 246 -18.71 -15.06 30.20
CA SER A 246 -19.97 -14.78 29.54
C SER A 246 -20.04 -15.68 28.31
N SER A 247 -20.82 -16.73 28.40
CA SER A 247 -21.13 -17.71 27.38
C SER A 247 -21.99 -17.09 26.28
N THR A 248 -21.42 -16.16 25.48
CA THR A 248 -22.01 -15.80 24.22
C THR A 248 -21.62 -16.90 23.21
N PRO A 249 -22.56 -17.57 22.55
CA PRO A 249 -22.23 -18.60 21.59
C PRO A 249 -21.31 -18.04 20.51
N PRO A 250 -20.30 -18.80 20.05
CA PRO A 250 -19.36 -18.31 19.04
C PRO A 250 -20.14 -17.94 17.79
N VAL A 251 -20.18 -16.64 17.48
CA VAL A 251 -20.74 -16.17 16.21
C VAL A 251 -19.93 -16.86 15.12
N LYS A 252 -20.57 -17.70 14.31
CA LYS A 252 -19.96 -18.36 13.14
C LYS A 252 -19.54 -17.27 12.16
N ARG A 253 -18.30 -16.74 12.31
CA ARG A 253 -17.74 -15.80 11.33
C ARG A 253 -17.64 -16.51 9.99
N ALA A 254 -18.14 -15.87 8.94
CA ALA A 254 -18.05 -16.41 7.60
C ALA A 254 -16.56 -16.55 7.22
N ARG A 255 -16.10 -17.78 7.00
CA ARG A 255 -14.72 -18.07 6.57
C ARG A 255 -14.57 -17.68 5.10
N VAL A 256 -14.02 -16.50 4.82
CA VAL A 256 -13.53 -16.16 3.49
C VAL A 256 -12.10 -16.67 3.37
N SER A 257 -11.81 -17.43 2.31
CA SER A 257 -10.48 -18.01 2.14
C SER A 257 -9.47 -16.95 1.70
N ALA A 258 -8.19 -17.13 2.09
CA ALA A 258 -7.09 -16.29 1.59
C ALA A 258 -7.02 -16.29 0.05
N LEU A 259 -7.39 -17.38 -0.58
CA LEU A 259 -7.45 -17.53 -2.03
C LEU A 259 -8.49 -16.56 -2.64
N HIS A 260 -9.70 -16.47 -2.05
CA HIS A 260 -10.75 -15.57 -2.52
C HIS A 260 -10.28 -14.11 -2.44
N LEU A 261 -9.78 -13.69 -1.27
CA LEU A 261 -9.27 -12.34 -1.06
C LEU A 261 -8.07 -12.03 -1.94
N GLY A 262 -7.13 -12.97 -2.04
CA GLY A 262 -5.91 -12.79 -2.83
C GLY A 262 -6.20 -12.69 -4.32
N ILE A 263 -7.11 -13.49 -4.88
CA ILE A 263 -7.51 -13.37 -6.30
C ILE A 263 -8.31 -12.07 -6.53
N MET A 264 -9.20 -11.70 -5.62
CA MET A 264 -10.01 -10.46 -5.75
C MET A 264 -9.12 -9.21 -5.74
N LEU A 265 -8.21 -9.09 -4.76
CA LEU A 265 -7.25 -7.99 -4.69
C LEU A 265 -6.20 -8.07 -5.81
N GLY A 266 -5.83 -9.30 -6.20
CA GLY A 266 -4.95 -9.55 -7.32
C GLY A 266 -5.54 -9.11 -8.65
N ALA A 267 -6.82 -9.35 -8.88
CA ALA A 267 -7.55 -8.86 -10.05
C ALA A 267 -7.54 -7.31 -10.09
N ASN A 268 -7.79 -6.65 -8.96
CA ASN A 268 -7.67 -5.20 -8.86
C ASN A 268 -6.24 -4.69 -9.16
N SER A 269 -5.23 -5.33 -8.57
CA SER A 269 -3.83 -4.96 -8.80
C SER A 269 -3.40 -5.25 -10.24
N LEU A 270 -3.93 -6.30 -10.87
CA LEU A 270 -3.72 -6.61 -12.29
C LEU A 270 -4.29 -5.50 -13.18
N ILE A 271 -5.49 -4.98 -12.88
CA ILE A 271 -6.08 -3.84 -13.58
C ILE A 271 -5.11 -2.65 -13.51
N TYR A 272 -4.66 -2.30 -12.33
CA TYR A 272 -3.77 -1.16 -12.10
C TYR A 272 -2.42 -1.30 -12.81
N PHE A 273 -1.69 -2.39 -12.60
CA PHE A 273 -0.38 -2.61 -13.20
C PHE A 273 -0.46 -2.90 -14.70
N GLY A 274 -1.52 -3.58 -15.15
CA GLY A 274 -1.77 -3.81 -16.57
C GLY A 274 -1.99 -2.51 -17.34
N MET A 275 -2.79 -1.59 -16.78
CA MET A 275 -2.99 -0.26 -17.37
C MET A 275 -1.68 0.53 -17.40
N ASN A 276 -0.98 0.66 -16.25
CA ASN A 276 0.31 1.35 -16.21
C ASN A 276 1.33 0.76 -17.19
N GLY A 277 1.35 -0.55 -17.36
CA GLY A 277 2.30 -1.23 -18.26
C GLY A 277 2.04 -0.98 -19.73
N TRP A 278 0.77 -0.81 -20.14
CA TRP A 278 0.43 -0.81 -21.58
C TRP A 278 -0.05 0.52 -22.13
N ILE A 279 -0.44 1.52 -21.33
CA ILE A 279 -0.90 2.84 -21.81
C ILE A 279 0.10 3.47 -22.77
N ALA A 280 1.39 3.50 -22.43
CA ALA A 280 2.42 4.16 -23.25
C ALA A 280 2.59 3.48 -24.61
N SER A 281 2.74 2.15 -24.62
CA SER A 281 2.90 1.37 -25.86
C SER A 281 1.65 1.40 -26.74
N TYR A 282 0.47 1.35 -26.11
CA TYR A 282 -0.80 1.47 -26.82
C TYR A 282 -0.95 2.83 -27.48
N ASN A 283 -0.74 3.93 -26.74
CA ASN A 283 -0.82 5.29 -27.28
C ASN A 283 0.19 5.53 -28.40
N GLN A 284 1.39 4.96 -28.29
CA GLN A 284 2.38 5.01 -29.36
C GLN A 284 1.88 4.27 -30.61
N ALA A 285 1.29 3.07 -30.44
CA ALA A 285 0.80 2.25 -31.55
C ALA A 285 -0.38 2.88 -32.30
N ILE A 286 -1.23 3.66 -31.61
CA ILE A 286 -2.36 4.38 -32.22
C ILE A 286 -2.03 5.84 -32.56
N HIS A 287 -0.74 6.21 -32.58
CA HIS A 287 -0.22 7.56 -32.89
C HIS A 287 -0.72 8.68 -31.95
N GLN A 288 -1.00 8.35 -30.70
CA GLN A 288 -1.48 9.27 -29.65
C GLN A 288 -0.49 9.41 -28.48
N GLY A 289 0.80 9.18 -28.72
CA GLY A 289 1.85 9.22 -27.68
C GLY A 289 1.91 10.51 -26.86
N GLY A 290 1.44 11.64 -27.41
CA GLY A 290 1.35 12.91 -26.67
C GLY A 290 0.41 12.89 -25.48
N MET A 291 -0.58 11.99 -25.43
CA MET A 291 -1.51 11.84 -24.31
C MET A 291 -0.95 10.99 -23.15
N THR A 292 0.11 10.22 -23.41
CA THR A 292 0.69 9.28 -22.44
C THR A 292 1.03 9.91 -21.07
N PRO A 293 1.73 11.08 -20.99
CA PRO A 293 2.05 11.67 -19.69
C PRO A 293 0.80 12.04 -18.88
N LEU A 294 -0.20 12.61 -19.55
CA LEU A 294 -1.45 13.00 -18.91
C LEU A 294 -2.24 11.78 -18.44
N ALA A 295 -2.37 10.76 -19.29
CA ALA A 295 -3.07 9.52 -18.95
C ALA A 295 -2.45 8.81 -17.76
N LEU A 296 -1.13 8.63 -17.74
CA LEU A 296 -0.43 7.98 -16.62
C LEU A 296 -0.46 8.84 -15.36
N ALA A 297 -0.32 10.17 -15.47
CA ALA A 297 -0.43 11.06 -14.33
C ALA A 297 -1.82 11.00 -13.70
N THR A 298 -2.88 11.07 -14.49
CA THR A 298 -4.27 11.05 -13.99
C THR A 298 -4.68 9.69 -13.45
N LEU A 299 -4.24 8.58 -14.07
CA LEU A 299 -4.43 7.22 -13.53
C LEU A 299 -3.90 7.11 -12.10
N ASN A 300 -2.69 7.60 -11.88
CA ASN A 300 -2.00 7.47 -10.60
C ASN A 300 -2.48 8.53 -9.59
N ALA A 301 -2.66 9.79 -9.99
CA ALA A 301 -3.13 10.86 -9.12
C ALA A 301 -4.56 10.66 -8.61
N ALA A 302 -5.43 10.03 -9.39
CA ALA A 302 -6.81 9.72 -8.99
C ALA A 302 -6.91 8.81 -7.76
N GLN A 303 -5.85 8.11 -7.42
CA GLN A 303 -5.80 7.27 -6.23
C GLN A 303 -5.84 8.09 -4.93
N LEU A 304 -5.23 9.30 -4.90
CA LEU A 304 -5.19 10.14 -3.69
C LEU A 304 -6.60 10.54 -3.21
N PRO A 305 -7.44 11.20 -4.02
CA PRO A 305 -8.78 11.58 -3.57
C PRO A 305 -9.66 10.36 -3.27
N ALA A 306 -9.49 9.25 -4.00
CA ALA A 306 -10.22 8.02 -3.75
C ALA A 306 -9.84 7.40 -2.39
N SER A 307 -8.56 7.31 -2.06
CA SER A 307 -8.05 6.80 -0.78
C SER A 307 -8.54 7.66 0.40
N LEU A 308 -8.47 9.00 0.26
CA LEU A 308 -9.01 9.94 1.26
C LEU A 308 -10.52 9.76 1.43
N GLY A 309 -11.27 9.65 0.33
CA GLY A 309 -12.70 9.40 0.35
C GLY A 309 -13.06 8.11 1.08
N VAL A 310 -12.32 7.02 0.82
CA VAL A 310 -12.51 5.76 1.56
C VAL A 310 -12.26 5.95 3.05
N THR A 311 -11.22 6.67 3.44
CA THR A 311 -10.89 6.91 4.85
C THR A 311 -12.03 7.66 5.57
N LEU A 312 -12.61 8.69 4.93
CA LEU A 312 -13.71 9.48 5.48
C LEU A 312 -15.01 8.67 5.61
N PHE A 313 -15.27 7.75 4.69
CA PHE A 313 -16.50 6.95 4.66
C PHE A 313 -16.29 5.50 5.09
N ALA A 314 -15.11 5.13 5.59
CA ALA A 314 -14.73 3.76 5.91
C ALA A 314 -15.77 3.04 6.80
N GLN A 315 -16.26 3.69 7.84
CA GLN A 315 -17.25 3.09 8.77
C GLN A 315 -18.57 2.73 8.07
N ARG A 316 -18.97 3.47 7.02
CA ARG A 316 -20.22 3.23 6.28
C ARG A 316 -20.10 2.16 5.22
N ILE A 317 -18.92 2.00 4.62
CA ILE A 317 -18.67 1.13 3.46
C ILE A 317 -17.88 -0.13 3.77
N ALA A 318 -17.14 -0.16 4.88
CA ALA A 318 -16.38 -1.33 5.30
C ALA A 318 -17.28 -2.57 5.48
N GLY A 319 -16.80 -3.73 5.00
CA GLY A 319 -17.54 -4.99 5.06
C GLY A 319 -18.76 -5.07 4.13
N ARG A 320 -18.98 -4.10 3.25
CA ARG A 320 -20.03 -4.17 2.20
C ARG A 320 -19.44 -4.69 0.90
N ARG A 321 -20.22 -5.51 0.17
CA ARG A 321 -19.81 -6.08 -1.13
C ARG A 321 -20.01 -5.12 -2.31
N TRP A 322 -20.98 -4.19 -2.21
CA TRP A 322 -21.34 -3.31 -3.33
C TRP A 322 -20.19 -2.42 -3.83
N PRO A 323 -19.22 -1.92 -3.01
CA PRO A 323 -18.14 -1.10 -3.53
C PRO A 323 -17.21 -1.87 -4.48
N PHE A 324 -16.97 -3.17 -4.21
CA PHE A 324 -16.16 -4.04 -5.06
C PHE A 324 -16.86 -4.31 -6.39
N ILE A 325 -18.18 -4.57 -6.36
CA ILE A 325 -19.00 -4.78 -7.56
C ILE A 325 -19.03 -3.50 -8.40
N ALA A 326 -19.34 -2.36 -7.77
CA ALA A 326 -19.43 -1.07 -8.45
C ALA A 326 -18.08 -0.69 -9.09
N ALA A 327 -16.98 -0.85 -8.38
CA ALA A 327 -15.63 -0.60 -8.90
C ALA A 327 -15.31 -1.50 -10.11
N GLY A 328 -15.63 -2.79 -10.02
CA GLY A 328 -15.46 -3.71 -11.15
C GLY A 328 -16.29 -3.31 -12.38
N VAL A 329 -17.55 -2.90 -12.20
CA VAL A 329 -18.43 -2.39 -13.30
C VAL A 329 -17.83 -1.11 -13.90
N VAL A 330 -17.39 -0.16 -13.06
CA VAL A 330 -16.73 1.07 -13.53
C VAL A 330 -15.46 0.74 -14.31
N CYS A 331 -14.66 -0.24 -13.87
CA CYS A 331 -13.48 -0.66 -14.61
C CYS A 331 -13.82 -1.25 -15.98
N VAL A 332 -14.85 -2.10 -16.10
CA VAL A 332 -15.30 -2.64 -17.40
C VAL A 332 -15.73 -1.50 -18.35
N ILE A 333 -16.54 -0.56 -17.85
CA ILE A 333 -17.00 0.60 -18.64
C ILE A 333 -15.80 1.47 -19.04
N ALA A 334 -14.88 1.72 -18.12
CA ALA A 334 -13.73 2.58 -18.36
C ALA A 334 -12.73 1.96 -19.37
N ILE A 335 -12.52 0.64 -19.34
CA ILE A 335 -11.70 -0.06 -20.35
C ILE A 335 -12.38 -0.01 -21.72
N ALA A 336 -13.68 -0.25 -21.79
CA ALA A 336 -14.42 -0.13 -23.03
C ALA A 336 -14.39 1.32 -23.55
N GLY A 337 -14.61 2.30 -22.70
CA GLY A 337 -14.49 3.72 -23.03
C GLY A 337 -13.09 4.07 -23.54
N TRP A 338 -12.03 3.61 -22.86
CA TRP A 338 -10.65 3.80 -23.29
C TRP A 338 -10.39 3.30 -24.72
N VAL A 339 -10.87 2.11 -25.07
CA VAL A 339 -10.61 1.48 -26.38
C VAL A 339 -11.45 2.07 -27.49
N PHE A 340 -12.72 2.45 -27.21
CA PHE A 340 -13.72 2.78 -28.23
C PHE A 340 -14.05 4.27 -28.35
N THR A 341 -13.51 5.14 -27.49
CA THR A 341 -13.80 6.58 -27.55
C THR A 341 -12.57 7.39 -28.00
N PRO A 342 -12.77 8.66 -28.45
CA PRO A 342 -11.68 9.53 -28.84
C PRO A 342 -10.69 9.80 -27.68
N ALA A 343 -9.40 10.00 -28.00
CA ALA A 343 -8.32 10.23 -27.05
C ALA A 343 -8.55 11.40 -26.08
N VAL A 344 -9.33 12.38 -26.44
CA VAL A 344 -9.68 13.52 -25.58
C VAL A 344 -10.38 13.05 -24.28
N LEU A 345 -11.07 11.90 -24.30
CA LEU A 345 -11.74 11.30 -23.15
C LEU A 345 -10.85 10.35 -22.33
N GLU A 346 -9.64 10.08 -22.82
CA GLU A 346 -8.66 9.20 -22.17
C GLU A 346 -8.43 9.52 -20.68
N PRO A 347 -8.19 10.80 -20.27
CA PRO A 347 -8.02 11.16 -18.88
C PRO A 347 -9.22 10.82 -18.00
N VAL A 348 -10.43 10.86 -18.54
CA VAL A 348 -11.66 10.51 -17.79
C VAL A 348 -11.65 9.02 -17.46
N TRP A 349 -11.39 8.18 -18.46
CA TRP A 349 -11.43 6.73 -18.29
C TRP A 349 -10.34 6.22 -17.34
N VAL A 350 -9.11 6.74 -17.48
CA VAL A 350 -8.01 6.34 -16.59
C VAL A 350 -8.19 6.88 -15.16
N THR A 351 -8.81 8.05 -14.99
CA THR A 351 -9.20 8.58 -13.66
C THR A 351 -10.18 7.64 -12.96
N LEU A 352 -11.18 7.16 -13.68
CA LEU A 352 -12.14 6.18 -13.15
C LEU A 352 -11.46 4.86 -12.78
N LEU A 353 -10.53 4.37 -13.60
CA LEU A 353 -9.73 3.16 -13.30
C LEU A 353 -8.86 3.35 -12.06
N GLY A 354 -8.09 4.44 -11.98
CA GLY A 354 -7.21 4.72 -10.84
C GLY A 354 -7.98 4.88 -9.53
N GLY A 355 -9.06 5.66 -9.55
CA GLY A 355 -9.92 5.87 -8.38
C GLY A 355 -10.60 4.59 -7.90
N SER A 356 -11.14 3.78 -8.83
CA SER A 356 -11.74 2.48 -8.52
C SER A 356 -10.72 1.51 -7.95
N SER A 357 -9.51 1.49 -8.49
CA SER A 357 -8.43 0.64 -8.02
C SER A 357 -8.02 0.98 -6.59
N ALA A 358 -7.84 2.25 -6.26
CA ALA A 358 -7.52 2.70 -4.91
C ALA A 358 -8.62 2.36 -3.90
N LEU A 359 -9.90 2.56 -4.28
CA LEU A 359 -11.05 2.20 -3.45
C LEU A 359 -11.04 0.72 -3.10
N VAL A 360 -10.89 -0.15 -4.09
CA VAL A 360 -10.86 -1.62 -3.89
C VAL A 360 -9.66 -2.04 -3.05
N PHE A 361 -8.48 -1.49 -3.32
CA PHE A 361 -7.26 -1.84 -2.61
C PHE A 361 -7.34 -1.45 -1.13
N THR A 362 -7.77 -0.22 -0.84
CA THR A 362 -7.89 0.29 0.54
C THR A 362 -8.93 -0.51 1.34
N LEU A 363 -10.11 -0.75 0.77
CA LEU A 363 -11.14 -1.57 1.43
C LEU A 363 -10.72 -3.03 1.56
N GLY A 364 -10.03 -3.57 0.56
CA GLY A 364 -9.63 -4.97 0.51
C GLY A 364 -8.56 -5.33 1.54
N ILE A 365 -7.56 -4.45 1.77
CA ILE A 365 -6.55 -4.65 2.82
C ILE A 365 -7.18 -4.62 4.22
N ALA A 366 -8.29 -3.92 4.39
CA ALA A 366 -9.02 -3.89 5.66
C ALA A 366 -9.87 -5.15 5.93
N LEU A 367 -10.09 -6.03 4.93
CA LEU A 367 -10.90 -7.23 5.11
C LEU A 367 -10.28 -8.31 6.01
N PRO A 368 -8.97 -8.68 5.89
CA PRO A 368 -8.39 -9.74 6.73
C PRO A 368 -8.57 -9.51 8.24
N PRO A 369 -8.33 -8.32 8.81
CA PRO A 369 -8.59 -8.06 10.22
C PRO A 369 -10.06 -8.20 10.64
N LEU A 370 -11.00 -7.97 9.71
CA LEU A 370 -12.43 -8.11 9.97
C LEU A 370 -12.91 -9.57 9.90
N LEU A 371 -12.16 -10.45 9.23
CA LEU A 371 -12.56 -11.81 8.91
C LEU A 371 -11.90 -12.87 9.77
N ALA A 372 -10.70 -12.62 10.29
CA ALA A 372 -9.88 -13.58 11.00
C ALA A 372 -9.76 -13.26 12.50
N SER A 373 -9.45 -14.26 13.30
CA SER A 373 -9.05 -14.09 14.70
C SER A 373 -7.68 -13.40 14.78
N HIS A 374 -7.33 -12.85 15.94
CA HIS A 374 -6.09 -12.09 16.14
C HIS A 374 -4.83 -12.90 15.77
N GLU A 375 -4.86 -14.21 16.03
CA GLU A 375 -3.76 -15.14 15.70
C GLU A 375 -3.68 -15.48 14.20
N GLU A 376 -4.81 -15.50 13.50
CA GLU A 376 -4.89 -15.87 12.08
C GLU A 376 -4.70 -14.69 11.12
N VAL A 377 -4.89 -13.44 11.59
CA VAL A 377 -4.83 -12.21 10.75
C VAL A 377 -3.51 -12.09 10.01
N ALA A 378 -2.38 -12.28 10.69
CA ALA A 378 -1.06 -12.13 10.08
C ALA A 378 -0.84 -13.13 8.95
N ARG A 379 -1.23 -14.40 9.18
CA ARG A 379 -1.13 -15.47 8.17
C ARG A 379 -2.05 -15.22 6.99
N LEU A 380 -3.31 -14.85 7.26
CA LEU A 380 -4.30 -14.55 6.21
C LEU A 380 -3.84 -13.37 5.36
N THR A 381 -3.36 -12.28 5.98
CA THR A 381 -2.85 -11.09 5.30
C THR A 381 -1.63 -11.42 4.45
N GLY A 382 -0.67 -12.17 4.99
CA GLY A 382 0.55 -12.54 4.26
C GLY A 382 0.25 -13.35 3.00
N ILE A 383 -0.59 -14.39 3.11
CA ILE A 383 -0.99 -15.21 1.95
C ILE A 383 -1.78 -14.36 0.94
N THR A 384 -2.70 -13.53 1.42
CA THR A 384 -3.50 -12.64 0.57
C THR A 384 -2.61 -11.70 -0.24
N ILE A 385 -1.63 -11.03 0.39
CA ILE A 385 -0.73 -10.10 -0.29
C ILE A 385 0.17 -10.82 -1.30
N SER A 386 0.76 -11.97 -0.95
CA SER A 386 1.59 -12.74 -1.87
C SER A 386 0.80 -13.17 -3.12
N LEU A 387 -0.42 -13.65 -2.93
CA LEU A 387 -1.30 -14.04 -4.02
C LEU A 387 -1.76 -12.82 -4.85
N THR A 388 -2.02 -11.68 -4.19
CA THR A 388 -2.35 -10.41 -4.86
C THR A 388 -1.27 -10.03 -5.88
N TYR A 389 -0.02 -10.01 -5.47
CA TYR A 389 1.08 -9.67 -6.38
C TYR A 389 1.35 -10.75 -7.43
N ALA A 390 1.16 -12.04 -7.09
CA ALA A 390 1.29 -13.14 -8.06
C ALA A 390 0.25 -13.02 -9.19
N VAL A 391 -1.00 -12.69 -8.87
CA VAL A 391 -2.05 -12.44 -9.87
C VAL A 391 -1.77 -11.14 -10.65
N ALA A 392 -1.32 -10.10 -9.97
CA ALA A 392 -1.01 -8.81 -10.59
C ALA A 392 0.09 -8.90 -11.66
N PHE A 393 1.09 -9.78 -11.44
CA PHE A 393 2.16 -10.07 -12.42
C PHE A 393 1.59 -10.50 -13.79
N VAL A 394 0.50 -11.24 -13.79
CA VAL A 394 -0.10 -11.80 -15.02
C VAL A 394 -0.53 -10.70 -15.99
N GLY A 395 -1.01 -9.55 -15.50
CA GLY A 395 -1.56 -8.47 -16.34
C GLY A 395 -0.58 -7.94 -17.37
N PRO A 396 0.52 -7.30 -16.96
CA PRO A 396 1.48 -6.76 -17.91
C PRO A 396 2.14 -7.85 -18.76
N PHE A 397 2.47 -9.01 -18.19
CA PHE A 397 3.13 -10.09 -18.92
C PHE A 397 2.22 -10.70 -19.97
N LEU A 398 1.02 -11.14 -19.59
CA LEU A 398 0.07 -11.79 -20.52
C LEU A 398 -0.44 -10.80 -21.58
N GLY A 399 -0.61 -9.53 -21.22
CA GLY A 399 -0.95 -8.48 -22.19
C GLY A 399 0.07 -8.41 -23.33
N GLY A 400 1.36 -8.51 -23.02
CA GLY A 400 2.42 -8.54 -24.04
C GLY A 400 2.42 -9.80 -24.90
N VAL A 401 2.24 -10.97 -24.29
CA VAL A 401 2.13 -12.24 -25.03
C VAL A 401 0.95 -12.21 -26.00
N LEU A 402 -0.20 -11.70 -25.55
CA LEU A 402 -1.38 -11.57 -26.41
C LEU A 402 -1.15 -10.57 -27.55
N TRP A 403 -0.49 -9.44 -27.27
CA TRP A 403 -0.15 -8.48 -28.32
C TRP A 403 0.81 -9.06 -29.37
N ASP A 404 1.86 -9.80 -28.96
CA ASP A 404 2.76 -10.48 -29.89
C ASP A 404 2.02 -11.51 -30.76
N THR A 405 1.04 -12.22 -30.16
CA THR A 405 0.28 -13.29 -30.83
C THR A 405 -0.73 -12.73 -31.83
N PHE A 406 -1.55 -11.79 -31.41
CA PHE A 406 -2.68 -11.26 -32.21
C PHE A 406 -2.33 -10.04 -33.06
N ARG A 407 -1.19 -9.39 -32.79
CA ARG A 407 -0.73 -8.16 -33.48
C ARG A 407 -1.71 -6.99 -33.39
N LEU A 408 -2.60 -6.98 -32.41
CA LEU A 408 -3.59 -5.95 -32.16
C LEU A 408 -3.31 -5.26 -30.82
N PRO A 409 -3.05 -3.93 -30.79
CA PRO A 409 -2.72 -3.21 -29.55
C PRO A 409 -3.76 -3.36 -28.45
N ALA A 410 -5.04 -3.30 -28.80
CA ALA A 410 -6.16 -3.38 -27.82
C ALA A 410 -6.23 -4.72 -27.08
N VAL A 411 -5.69 -5.80 -27.65
CA VAL A 411 -5.72 -7.14 -27.03
C VAL A 411 -4.84 -7.20 -25.76
N ALA A 412 -3.86 -6.31 -25.63
CA ALA A 412 -3.07 -6.18 -24.41
C ALA A 412 -3.94 -5.89 -23.15
N PHE A 413 -5.12 -5.30 -23.33
CA PHE A 413 -6.05 -5.00 -22.24
C PHE A 413 -7.06 -6.12 -21.95
N LEU A 414 -7.04 -7.23 -22.68
CA LEU A 414 -7.92 -8.38 -22.42
C LEU A 414 -7.75 -8.96 -21.01
N PRO A 415 -6.52 -9.16 -20.48
CA PRO A 415 -6.34 -9.59 -19.10
C PRO A 415 -6.94 -8.59 -18.09
N VAL A 416 -6.86 -7.27 -18.38
CA VAL A 416 -7.43 -6.21 -17.54
C VAL A 416 -8.95 -6.26 -17.54
N ALA A 417 -9.58 -6.48 -18.69
CA ALA A 417 -11.02 -6.64 -18.82
C ALA A 417 -11.52 -7.89 -18.07
N LEU A 418 -10.84 -9.02 -18.22
CA LEU A 418 -11.16 -10.27 -17.52
C LEU A 418 -11.00 -10.11 -16.00
N ALA A 419 -9.96 -9.41 -15.54
CA ALA A 419 -9.77 -9.10 -14.13
C ALA A 419 -10.89 -8.21 -13.58
N SER A 420 -11.41 -7.27 -14.36
CA SER A 420 -12.55 -6.43 -13.95
C SER A 420 -13.82 -7.26 -13.76
N VAL A 421 -14.07 -8.22 -14.64
CA VAL A 421 -15.18 -9.18 -14.47
C VAL A 421 -14.94 -10.08 -13.25
N THR A 422 -13.72 -10.56 -13.06
CA THR A 422 -13.35 -11.35 -11.87
C THR A 422 -13.60 -10.57 -10.58
N LEU A 423 -13.27 -9.29 -10.55
CA LEU A 423 -13.54 -8.41 -9.41
C LEU A 423 -15.05 -8.30 -9.11
N ILE A 424 -15.90 -8.18 -10.14
CA ILE A 424 -17.36 -8.15 -9.99
C ILE A 424 -17.85 -9.47 -9.37
N VAL A 425 -17.44 -10.59 -9.94
CA VAL A 425 -17.88 -11.93 -9.50
C VAL A 425 -17.45 -12.21 -8.06
N LEU A 426 -16.17 -12.02 -7.76
CA LEU A 426 -15.64 -12.28 -6.41
C LEU A 426 -16.18 -11.25 -5.39
N GLY A 427 -16.38 -10.00 -5.78
CA GLY A 427 -17.06 -9.00 -4.96
C GLY A 427 -18.49 -9.39 -4.61
N ALA A 428 -19.24 -9.95 -5.57
CA ALA A 428 -20.61 -10.45 -5.34
C ALA A 428 -20.66 -11.68 -4.42
N LEU A 429 -19.61 -12.51 -4.45
CA LEU A 429 -19.49 -13.70 -3.61
C LEU A 429 -19.00 -13.40 -2.18
N LEU A 430 -18.61 -12.16 -1.86
CA LEU A 430 -18.28 -11.78 -0.49
C LEU A 430 -19.49 -11.97 0.43
N PRO A 431 -19.30 -12.41 1.69
CA PRO A 431 -20.38 -12.55 2.65
C PRO A 431 -21.07 -11.20 2.91
N SER A 432 -22.36 -11.23 3.28
CA SER A 432 -23.10 -10.01 3.66
C SER A 432 -22.59 -9.46 5.00
N ARG A 433 -22.79 -8.16 5.25
CA ARG A 433 -22.38 -7.48 6.49
C ARG A 433 -22.91 -8.16 7.76
N ALA A 434 -24.10 -8.76 7.71
CA ALA A 434 -24.64 -9.53 8.82
C ALA A 434 -23.82 -10.77 9.19
N ALA A 435 -23.12 -11.38 8.20
CA ALA A 435 -22.25 -12.53 8.42
C ALA A 435 -20.88 -12.15 9.02
N PHE A 436 -20.51 -10.87 9.03
CA PHE A 436 -19.28 -10.36 9.69
C PHE A 436 -19.45 -10.09 11.19
N GLY A 437 -20.65 -10.23 11.77
CA GLY A 437 -20.93 -9.87 13.17
C GLY A 437 -20.98 -8.36 13.45
N LEU A 438 -20.63 -7.52 12.47
CA LEU A 438 -20.60 -6.05 12.59
C LEU A 438 -22.00 -5.41 12.75
N ALA A 439 -23.07 -6.17 12.44
CA ALA A 439 -24.44 -5.70 12.61
C ALA A 439 -24.87 -5.64 14.08
N GLY A 440 -24.24 -6.45 14.96
CA GLY A 440 -24.49 -6.43 16.41
C GLY A 440 -23.81 -5.26 17.11
N GLU A 441 -22.54 -4.99 16.78
CA GLU A 441 -21.78 -3.89 17.39
C GLU A 441 -22.36 -2.51 17.06
N ALA A 442 -22.82 -2.30 15.81
CA ALA A 442 -23.44 -1.04 15.42
C ALA A 442 -24.76 -0.78 16.18
N ARG A 443 -25.57 -1.82 16.47
CA ARG A 443 -26.79 -1.67 17.28
C ARG A 443 -26.47 -1.38 18.75
N HIS A 444 -25.47 -2.06 19.32
CA HIS A 444 -25.08 -1.81 20.71
C HIS A 444 -24.50 -0.41 20.92
N VAL A 445 -23.76 0.13 19.94
CA VAL A 445 -23.26 1.51 19.98
C VAL A 445 -24.42 2.52 19.82
N GLU A 446 -25.40 2.23 18.98
CA GLU A 446 -26.60 3.07 18.80
C GLU A 446 -27.54 3.04 20.02
N GLU A 447 -27.72 1.87 20.64
CA GLU A 447 -28.44 1.68 21.88
C GLU A 447 -27.73 2.32 23.08
N ALA A 448 -26.39 2.20 23.17
CA ALA A 448 -25.60 2.86 24.18
C ALA A 448 -25.63 4.40 24.06
N ASN A 449 -25.54 4.94 22.84
CA ASN A 449 -25.69 6.39 22.60
C ASN A 449 -27.12 6.90 22.88
N SER A 450 -28.14 6.12 22.58
CA SER A 450 -29.53 6.51 22.86
C SER A 450 -29.83 6.45 24.36
N SER A 451 -29.25 5.52 25.12
CA SER A 451 -29.39 5.44 26.58
C SER A 451 -28.69 6.61 27.29
N VAL A 452 -27.49 7.01 26.82
CA VAL A 452 -26.76 8.18 27.36
C VAL A 452 -27.50 9.49 27.09
N LEU A 453 -28.14 9.62 25.91
CA LEU A 453 -28.96 10.80 25.61
C LEU A 453 -30.26 10.88 26.46
N GLN A 454 -30.87 9.74 26.76
CA GLN A 454 -32.04 9.69 27.64
C GLN A 454 -31.71 9.93 29.13
N GLU A 455 -30.49 9.64 29.56
CA GLU A 455 -30.01 9.94 30.90
C GLU A 455 -29.66 11.42 31.14
N HIS A 456 -29.34 12.15 30.04
CA HIS A 456 -29.09 13.60 30.09
C HIS A 456 -30.36 14.46 29.97
N GLU A 457 -31.49 13.88 29.55
CA GLU A 457 -32.80 14.57 29.53
C GLU A 457 -33.66 14.37 30.80
N ARG A 458 -33.20 13.55 31.74
CA ARG A 458 -33.81 13.39 33.06
C ARG A 458 -33.01 14.11 34.13
#